data_645b14b1ca4a806304eacdc9a12c9a40
#
_entry.id   645b14b1ca4a806304eacdc9a12c9a40
#
_cell.length_a   1.000
_cell.length_b   1.000
_cell.length_c   1.000
_cell.angle_alpha   90.00
_cell.angle_beta   90.00
_cell.angle_gamma   90.00
#
_symmetry.space_group_name_H-M   'P 1'
#
loop_
_entity.id
_entity.type
_entity.pdbx_description
1 polymer ?
#
loop_
_entity_poly.entity_id
_entity_poly.type
_entity_poly.pdbx_seq_one_letter_code
_entity_poly.pdbx_strand_id
1 'polypeptide(L)'
;MITNLFTSNELAPEIENITLCFIRDDIGEYINITVKDLINNWDDQKWADFVNHDPCMGDILIDDSDLNEIINASNYCPCWGGLFNDLDAINEYLLNGDGDLSLLSAICECCQDTEEALKIISDGNYIVYGDCNDNYDLGYTLVNEYQDIDKTMGWMANYIDYEAIGRDHGYEVNGTFTDIGWVELTV
;
A
#
# COMPACT_ATOMS: atom_id res chain seq x y z
N MET A 1 14.53 14.23 -16.75
CA MET A 1 14.97 13.12 -17.60
C MET A 1 14.09 11.93 -17.30
N ILE A 2 13.41 11.40 -18.29
CA ILE A 2 12.59 10.16 -18.15
C ILE A 2 13.42 8.99 -17.64
N THR A 3 14.67 8.87 -18.10
CA THR A 3 15.62 7.86 -17.63
C THR A 3 15.93 7.90 -16.14
N ASN A 4 15.40 8.88 -15.41
CA ASN A 4 15.58 9.04 -13.96
C ASN A 4 14.25 9.03 -13.20
N LEU A 5 13.13 8.67 -13.86
CA LEU A 5 11.84 8.52 -13.15
C LEU A 5 11.81 7.25 -12.30
N PHE A 6 12.62 6.26 -12.68
CA PHE A 6 12.84 5.04 -11.93
C PHE A 6 14.35 4.82 -11.77
N THR A 7 14.76 4.36 -10.61
CA THR A 7 16.16 4.04 -10.31
C THR A 7 16.57 2.71 -10.93
N SER A 8 15.62 1.77 -11.01
CA SER A 8 15.79 0.49 -11.69
C SER A 8 15.50 0.59 -13.20
N ASN A 9 16.30 -0.13 -14.01
CA ASN A 9 16.00 -0.33 -15.43
C ASN A 9 14.96 -1.45 -15.68
N GLU A 10 14.54 -2.13 -14.62
CA GLU A 10 13.55 -3.20 -14.65
C GLU A 10 12.31 -2.74 -13.88
N LEU A 11 11.15 -3.05 -14.43
CA LEU A 11 9.86 -2.78 -13.79
C LEU A 11 9.20 -4.09 -13.37
N ALA A 12 8.62 -4.08 -12.19
CA ALA A 12 7.69 -5.12 -11.78
C ALA A 12 6.46 -5.12 -12.72
N PRO A 13 5.90 -6.31 -13.03
CA PRO A 13 4.74 -6.41 -13.92
C PRO A 13 3.55 -5.57 -13.49
N GLU A 14 3.34 -5.42 -12.18
CA GLU A 14 2.29 -4.62 -11.57
C GLU A 14 2.47 -3.14 -11.93
N ILE A 15 3.70 -2.63 -11.86
CA ILE A 15 4.04 -1.25 -12.19
C ILE A 15 4.01 -1.00 -13.72
N GLU A 16 4.48 -1.96 -14.52
CA GLU A 16 4.50 -1.83 -15.99
C GLU A 16 3.13 -1.49 -16.58
N ASN A 17 2.07 -2.06 -16.02
CA ASN A 17 0.71 -2.01 -16.55
C ASN A 17 -0.12 -0.80 -16.08
N ILE A 18 0.40 -0.02 -15.12
CA ILE A 18 -0.27 1.21 -14.67
C ILE A 18 -0.44 2.16 -15.87
N THR A 19 -1.66 2.64 -16.08
CA THR A 19 -1.97 3.63 -17.10
C THR A 19 -2.15 5.01 -16.48
N LEU A 20 -1.31 5.93 -16.88
CA LEU A 20 -1.38 7.33 -16.49
C LEU A 20 -2.19 8.09 -17.52
N CYS A 21 -3.23 8.78 -17.08
CA CYS A 21 -4.04 9.66 -17.91
C CYS A 21 -3.66 11.12 -17.63
N PHE A 22 -3.15 11.79 -18.66
CA PHE A 22 -2.81 13.20 -18.59
C PHE A 22 -3.80 14.04 -19.37
N ILE A 23 -4.11 15.21 -18.84
CA ILE A 23 -4.95 16.21 -19.50
C ILE A 23 -4.06 17.35 -19.97
N ARG A 24 -4.07 17.62 -21.27
CA ARG A 24 -3.42 18.80 -21.82
C ARG A 24 -4.44 19.90 -22.00
N ASP A 25 -4.47 20.84 -21.07
CA ASP A 25 -5.44 21.95 -21.05
C ASP A 25 -5.34 22.88 -22.27
N ASP A 26 -4.14 22.99 -22.87
CA ASP A 26 -3.90 23.85 -24.03
C ASP A 26 -4.66 23.40 -25.29
N ILE A 27 -4.93 22.09 -25.40
CA ILE A 27 -5.63 21.51 -26.56
C ILE A 27 -6.86 20.70 -26.18
N GLY A 28 -7.12 20.50 -24.88
CA GLY A 28 -8.24 19.70 -24.36
C GLY A 28 -8.15 18.20 -24.69
N GLU A 29 -6.93 17.69 -24.91
CA GLU A 29 -6.70 16.28 -25.24
C GLU A 29 -6.30 15.49 -24.01
N TYR A 30 -6.81 14.24 -23.94
CA TYR A 30 -6.39 13.23 -22.98
C TYR A 30 -5.31 12.35 -23.60
N ILE A 31 -4.23 12.14 -22.84
CA ILE A 31 -3.14 11.25 -23.23
C ILE A 31 -3.06 10.14 -22.21
N ASN A 32 -3.37 8.92 -22.64
CA ASN A 32 -3.22 7.72 -21.85
C ASN A 32 -1.91 7.04 -22.22
N ILE A 33 -1.07 6.77 -21.24
CA ILE A 33 0.21 6.10 -21.45
C ILE A 33 0.48 5.12 -20.30
N THR A 34 0.92 3.91 -20.63
CA THR A 34 1.40 3.00 -19.60
C THR A 34 2.76 3.44 -19.09
N VAL A 35 3.08 3.10 -17.85
CA VAL A 35 4.42 3.34 -17.27
C VAL A 35 5.49 2.69 -18.15
N LYS A 36 5.24 1.47 -18.64
CA LYS A 36 6.12 0.76 -19.57
C LYS A 36 6.37 1.54 -20.86
N ASP A 37 5.34 2.07 -21.48
CA ASP A 37 5.47 2.86 -22.72
C ASP A 37 6.16 4.18 -22.47
N LEU A 38 5.91 4.81 -21.32
CA LEU A 38 6.57 6.03 -20.92
C LEU A 38 8.09 5.83 -20.86
N ILE A 39 8.55 4.76 -20.23
CA ILE A 39 9.99 4.48 -20.06
C ILE A 39 10.64 4.04 -21.37
N ASN A 40 9.99 3.16 -22.14
CA ASN A 40 10.61 2.54 -23.31
C ASN A 40 10.53 3.39 -24.58
N ASN A 41 9.50 4.23 -24.72
CA ASN A 41 9.18 4.89 -25.99
C ASN A 41 9.27 6.42 -25.93
N TRP A 42 9.53 6.97 -24.75
CA TRP A 42 9.72 8.40 -24.62
C TRP A 42 11.19 8.70 -24.29
N ASP A 43 11.77 9.65 -24.99
CA ASP A 43 13.08 10.20 -24.68
C ASP A 43 12.95 11.49 -23.86
N ASP A 44 14.09 11.98 -23.37
CA ASP A 44 14.15 13.18 -22.55
C ASP A 44 13.58 14.43 -23.27
N GLN A 45 13.73 14.49 -24.60
CA GLN A 45 13.23 15.62 -25.36
C GLN A 45 11.71 15.58 -25.45
N LYS A 46 11.14 14.41 -25.75
CA LYS A 46 9.68 14.21 -25.83
C LYS A 46 9.01 14.48 -24.49
N TRP A 47 9.66 14.03 -23.40
CA TRP A 47 9.20 14.32 -22.04
C TRP A 47 9.26 15.82 -21.72
N ALA A 48 10.38 16.48 -22.01
CA ALA A 48 10.53 17.92 -21.78
C ALA A 48 9.51 18.73 -22.58
N ASP A 49 9.29 18.37 -23.85
CA ASP A 49 8.29 19.02 -24.68
C ASP A 49 6.88 18.83 -24.12
N PHE A 50 6.57 17.64 -23.59
CA PHE A 50 5.29 17.33 -22.95
C PHE A 50 5.08 18.16 -21.68
N VAL A 51 6.05 18.15 -20.76
CA VAL A 51 6.00 18.89 -19.49
C VAL A 51 5.94 20.40 -19.68
N ASN A 52 6.58 20.93 -20.74
CA ASN A 52 6.53 22.36 -21.08
C ASN A 52 5.13 22.86 -21.46
N HIS A 53 4.19 21.97 -21.76
CA HIS A 53 2.79 22.33 -22.02
C HIS A 53 1.92 22.25 -20.75
N ASP A 54 2.54 22.12 -19.59
CA ASP A 54 1.91 22.07 -18.25
C ASP A 54 0.71 21.10 -18.17
N PRO A 55 0.92 19.82 -18.58
CA PRO A 55 -0.16 18.86 -18.50
C PRO A 55 -0.52 18.55 -17.07
N CYS A 56 -1.81 18.49 -16.79
CA CYS A 56 -2.31 18.01 -15.51
C CYS A 56 -2.50 16.50 -15.54
N MET A 57 -2.22 15.82 -14.43
CA MET A 57 -2.64 14.44 -14.30
C MET A 57 -4.16 14.40 -14.07
N GLY A 58 -4.86 13.69 -14.93
CA GLY A 58 -6.31 13.54 -14.83
C GLY A 58 -6.72 12.33 -14.01
N ASP A 59 -6.08 11.18 -14.26
CA ASP A 59 -6.46 9.92 -13.62
C ASP A 59 -5.30 8.92 -13.64
N ILE A 60 -5.37 7.92 -12.76
CA ILE A 60 -4.48 6.77 -12.72
C ILE A 60 -5.36 5.53 -12.80
N LEU A 61 -5.20 4.74 -13.85
CA LEU A 61 -5.94 3.50 -14.05
C LEU A 61 -5.04 2.33 -13.66
N ILE A 62 -5.41 1.63 -12.62
CA ILE A 62 -4.68 0.51 -12.06
C ILE A 62 -5.62 -0.69 -12.04
N ASP A 63 -5.23 -1.78 -12.70
CA ASP A 63 -6.01 -3.02 -12.72
C ASP A 63 -5.81 -3.87 -11.44
N ASP A 64 -4.71 -3.64 -10.72
CA ASP A 64 -4.40 -4.32 -9.47
C ASP A 64 -5.08 -3.62 -8.29
N SER A 65 -5.85 -4.39 -7.47
CA SER A 65 -6.64 -3.82 -6.36
C SER A 65 -5.75 -3.28 -5.25
N ASP A 66 -4.75 -4.07 -4.83
CA ASP A 66 -3.88 -3.71 -3.71
C ASP A 66 -3.04 -2.47 -4.07
N LEU A 67 -2.48 -2.46 -5.27
CA LEU A 67 -1.72 -1.31 -5.75
C LEU A 67 -2.59 -0.04 -5.89
N ASN A 68 -3.86 -0.20 -6.29
CA ASN A 68 -4.81 0.91 -6.34
C ASN A 68 -5.14 1.45 -4.94
N GLU A 69 -5.23 0.61 -3.94
CA GLU A 69 -5.43 1.00 -2.54
C GLU A 69 -4.22 1.75 -1.99
N ILE A 70 -3.00 1.25 -2.22
CA ILE A 70 -1.76 1.92 -1.80
C ILE A 70 -1.68 3.34 -2.37
N ILE A 71 -1.89 3.49 -3.67
CA ILE A 71 -1.80 4.78 -4.34
C ILE A 71 -2.93 5.72 -3.92
N ASN A 72 -4.12 5.21 -3.61
CA ASN A 72 -5.24 6.01 -3.10
C ASN A 72 -5.05 6.40 -1.63
N ALA A 73 -4.52 5.50 -0.80
CA ALA A 73 -4.30 5.75 0.63
C ALA A 73 -3.26 6.87 0.90
N SER A 74 -2.33 7.08 -0.02
CA SER A 74 -1.27 8.08 0.12
C SER A 74 -1.73 9.55 0.02
N ASN A 75 -3.05 9.82 0.07
CA ASN A 75 -3.65 11.18 -0.04
C ASN A 75 -3.02 12.01 -1.17
N TYR A 76 -2.84 11.39 -2.29
CA TYR A 76 -2.03 11.84 -3.37
C TYR A 76 -2.60 13.11 -3.98
N CYS A 77 -1.97 14.24 -3.72
CA CYS A 77 -2.07 15.37 -4.63
C CYS A 77 -1.18 15.02 -5.83
N PRO A 78 -1.74 14.85 -7.03
CA PRO A 78 -0.96 14.43 -8.20
C PRO A 78 -0.01 15.54 -8.65
N CYS A 79 1.00 15.84 -7.82
CA CYS A 79 2.17 16.54 -8.28
C CYS A 79 3.16 15.49 -8.79
N TRP A 80 3.57 15.63 -10.02
CA TRP A 80 4.39 14.71 -10.79
C TRP A 80 5.52 14.03 -10.00
N GLY A 81 6.21 14.78 -9.12
CA GLY A 81 7.37 14.28 -8.39
C GLY A 81 7.04 13.21 -7.36
N GLY A 82 5.95 13.38 -6.60
CA GLY A 82 5.58 12.42 -5.59
C GLY A 82 5.19 11.08 -6.18
N LEU A 83 4.24 11.03 -7.17
CA LEU A 83 3.78 9.78 -7.78
C LEU A 83 4.94 8.92 -8.27
N PHE A 84 5.86 9.50 -9.03
CA PHE A 84 6.97 8.72 -9.56
C PHE A 84 7.94 8.25 -8.49
N ASN A 85 8.10 9.00 -7.40
CA ASN A 85 8.88 8.55 -6.26
C ASN A 85 8.23 7.35 -5.57
N ASP A 86 6.92 7.39 -5.36
CA ASP A 86 6.18 6.28 -4.75
C ASP A 86 6.18 5.06 -5.65
N LEU A 87 5.92 5.23 -6.95
CA LEU A 87 5.99 4.14 -7.91
C LEU A 87 7.39 3.52 -8.02
N ASP A 88 8.44 4.32 -7.94
CA ASP A 88 9.82 3.82 -7.93
C ASP A 88 10.12 3.03 -6.64
N ALA A 89 9.71 3.53 -5.49
CA ALA A 89 9.89 2.85 -4.21
C ALA A 89 9.13 1.53 -4.15
N ILE A 90 7.87 1.49 -4.64
CA ILE A 90 7.07 0.26 -4.75
C ILE A 90 7.73 -0.70 -5.75
N ASN A 91 8.21 -0.21 -6.89
CA ASN A 91 8.91 -1.02 -7.87
C ASN A 91 10.15 -1.69 -7.29
N GLU A 92 10.98 -0.94 -6.57
CA GLU A 92 12.15 -1.50 -5.88
C GLU A 92 11.77 -2.56 -4.85
N TYR A 93 10.70 -2.32 -4.08
CA TYR A 93 10.18 -3.28 -3.11
C TYR A 93 9.74 -4.59 -3.79
N LEU A 94 9.01 -4.52 -4.90
CA LEU A 94 8.55 -5.70 -5.64
C LEU A 94 9.71 -6.46 -6.31
N LEU A 95 10.70 -5.76 -6.86
CA LEU A 95 11.85 -6.38 -7.54
C LEU A 95 12.81 -7.07 -6.57
N ASN A 96 12.85 -6.68 -5.30
CA ASN A 96 13.71 -7.30 -4.29
C ASN A 96 13.27 -8.71 -3.84
N GLY A 97 12.23 -9.28 -4.47
CA GLY A 97 11.96 -10.72 -4.50
C GLY A 97 11.01 -11.25 -3.43
N ASP A 98 10.76 -10.49 -2.36
CA ASP A 98 9.81 -10.85 -1.31
C ASP A 98 8.69 -9.80 -1.15
N GLY A 99 8.54 -8.93 -2.16
CA GLY A 99 7.53 -7.86 -2.15
C GLY A 99 6.11 -8.43 -2.16
N ASP A 100 5.34 -8.12 -1.13
CA ASP A 100 3.94 -8.51 -0.95
C ASP A 100 3.08 -7.24 -0.95
N LEU A 101 2.31 -7.05 -2.03
CA LEU A 101 1.43 -5.89 -2.18
C LEU A 101 0.31 -5.88 -1.15
N SER A 102 -0.23 -7.04 -0.78
CA SER A 102 -1.29 -7.13 0.22
C SER A 102 -0.78 -6.69 1.59
N LEU A 103 0.45 -7.05 1.94
CA LEU A 103 1.10 -6.55 3.16
C LEU A 103 1.35 -5.04 3.10
N LEU A 104 1.87 -4.55 1.97
CA LEU A 104 2.12 -3.12 1.81
C LEU A 104 0.83 -2.32 1.88
N SER A 105 -0.25 -2.76 1.20
CA SER A 105 -1.57 -2.14 1.26
C SER A 105 -2.08 -2.07 2.69
N ALA A 106 -2.06 -3.18 3.41
CA ALA A 106 -2.52 -3.26 4.79
C ALA A 106 -1.76 -2.32 5.75
N ILE A 107 -0.44 -2.18 5.58
CA ILE A 107 0.35 -1.24 6.38
C ILE A 107 0.09 0.21 5.97
N CYS A 108 -0.12 0.49 4.69
CA CYS A 108 -0.54 1.82 4.21
C CYS A 108 -1.88 2.26 4.81
N GLU A 109 -2.83 1.34 5.05
CA GLU A 109 -4.08 1.67 5.76
C GLU A 109 -3.83 2.16 7.18
N CYS A 110 -2.78 1.68 7.86
CA CYS A 110 -2.43 2.10 9.21
C CYS A 110 -1.74 3.47 9.25
N CYS A 111 -0.79 3.75 8.34
CA CYS A 111 0.06 4.95 8.37
C CYS A 111 -0.32 6.00 7.30
N GLN A 112 -1.05 5.62 6.23
CA GLN A 112 -1.49 6.48 5.13
C GLN A 112 -0.33 7.16 4.36
N ASP A 113 0.84 6.56 4.37
CA ASP A 113 2.04 7.05 3.68
C ASP A 113 2.88 5.88 3.17
N THR A 114 3.18 5.86 1.86
CA THR A 114 3.87 4.74 1.21
C THR A 114 5.33 4.61 1.65
N GLU A 115 6.05 5.72 1.82
CA GLU A 115 7.45 5.70 2.23
C GLU A 115 7.57 5.20 3.69
N GLU A 116 6.66 5.67 4.57
CA GLU A 116 6.58 5.19 5.94
C GLU A 116 6.22 3.70 6.01
N ALA A 117 5.25 3.25 5.21
CA ALA A 117 4.87 1.84 5.14
C ALA A 117 6.03 0.93 4.74
N LEU A 118 6.76 1.29 3.67
CA LEU A 118 7.94 0.54 3.22
C LEU A 118 9.04 0.50 4.28
N LYS A 119 9.22 1.58 5.02
CA LYS A 119 10.15 1.62 6.14
C LYS A 119 9.72 0.71 7.29
N ILE A 120 8.45 0.73 7.67
CA ILE A 120 7.87 -0.15 8.70
C ILE A 120 8.09 -1.61 8.32
N ILE A 121 7.85 -1.98 7.05
CA ILE A 121 8.10 -3.34 6.53
C ILE A 121 9.58 -3.69 6.64
N SER A 122 10.47 -2.82 6.18
CA SER A 122 11.92 -3.03 6.21
C SER A 122 12.47 -3.20 7.62
N ASP A 123 11.93 -2.44 8.58
CA ASP A 123 12.34 -2.47 9.98
C ASP A 123 11.69 -3.64 10.77
N GLY A 124 10.66 -4.29 10.20
CA GLY A 124 9.88 -5.35 10.85
C GLY A 124 9.02 -4.84 12.01
N ASN A 125 8.62 -3.57 11.96
CA ASN A 125 7.89 -2.88 13.03
C ASN A 125 6.36 -3.05 12.89
N TYR A 126 5.90 -4.26 12.67
CA TYR A 126 4.47 -4.60 12.55
C TYR A 126 4.20 -6.00 13.06
N ILE A 127 2.93 -6.28 13.38
CA ILE A 127 2.41 -7.62 13.67
C ILE A 127 1.16 -7.82 12.81
N VAL A 128 1.03 -9.01 12.21
CA VAL A 128 -0.17 -9.43 11.47
C VAL A 128 -0.79 -10.61 12.19
N TYR A 129 -2.04 -10.44 12.60
CA TYR A 129 -2.89 -11.52 13.09
C TYR A 129 -3.81 -11.95 11.95
N GLY A 130 -3.32 -12.90 11.16
CA GLY A 130 -4.08 -13.47 10.05
C GLY A 130 -5.40 -14.08 10.54
N ASP A 131 -6.38 -14.17 9.66
CA ASP A 131 -7.71 -14.72 9.97
C ASP A 131 -8.51 -13.96 11.06
N CYS A 132 -8.05 -12.78 11.52
CA CYS A 132 -8.77 -11.91 12.43
C CYS A 132 -9.58 -10.86 11.65
N ASN A 133 -10.89 -11.08 11.49
CA ASN A 133 -11.74 -10.21 10.69
C ASN A 133 -12.60 -9.25 11.53
N ASP A 134 -12.66 -9.47 12.83
CA ASP A 134 -13.40 -8.64 13.76
C ASP A 134 -12.80 -8.67 15.18
N ASN A 135 -13.39 -7.90 16.08
CA ASN A 135 -12.94 -7.82 17.48
C ASN A 135 -13.03 -9.16 18.21
N TYR A 136 -13.97 -10.03 17.84
CA TYR A 136 -14.09 -11.33 18.49
C TYR A 136 -12.90 -12.23 18.10
N ASP A 137 -12.58 -12.30 16.80
CA ASP A 137 -11.45 -13.08 16.29
C ASP A 137 -10.12 -12.58 16.90
N LEU A 138 -9.94 -11.26 16.92
CA LEU A 138 -8.76 -10.64 17.53
C LEU A 138 -8.65 -10.99 19.03
N GLY A 139 -9.71 -10.78 19.78
CA GLY A 139 -9.72 -11.09 21.23
C GLY A 139 -9.52 -12.58 21.49
N TYR A 140 -10.09 -13.45 20.66
CA TYR A 140 -9.89 -14.90 20.75
C TYR A 140 -8.41 -15.26 20.50
N THR A 141 -7.80 -14.69 19.46
CA THR A 141 -6.40 -14.93 19.11
C THR A 141 -5.47 -14.44 20.22
N LEU A 142 -5.64 -13.21 20.70
CA LEU A 142 -4.83 -12.63 21.78
C LEU A 142 -4.88 -13.49 23.04
N VAL A 143 -6.07 -13.94 23.42
CA VAL A 143 -6.24 -14.76 24.63
C VAL A 143 -5.61 -16.14 24.47
N ASN A 144 -5.70 -16.76 23.28
CA ASN A 144 -5.18 -18.11 23.06
C ASN A 144 -3.68 -18.15 22.77
N GLU A 145 -3.09 -17.09 22.18
CA GLU A 145 -1.64 -17.00 22.00
C GLU A 145 -0.89 -16.85 23.33
N TYR A 146 -1.46 -16.14 24.29
CA TYR A 146 -0.80 -15.89 25.58
C TYR A 146 -1.09 -16.96 26.64
N GLN A 147 -2.19 -17.71 26.53
CA GLN A 147 -2.55 -18.74 27.47
C GLN A 147 -3.42 -19.82 26.81
N ASP A 148 -3.10 -21.09 27.03
CA ASP A 148 -4.01 -22.21 26.72
C ASP A 148 -5.20 -22.18 27.71
N ILE A 149 -6.12 -21.25 27.47
CA ILE A 149 -7.24 -20.91 28.36
C ILE A 149 -8.18 -22.09 28.51
N ASP A 150 -8.42 -22.85 27.47
CA ASP A 150 -9.29 -24.03 27.52
C ASP A 150 -8.77 -25.06 28.48
N LYS A 151 -7.45 -25.24 28.58
CA LYS A 151 -6.84 -26.15 29.56
C LYS A 151 -6.75 -25.55 30.98
N THR A 152 -6.56 -24.25 31.08
CA THR A 152 -6.31 -23.57 32.37
C THR A 152 -7.61 -23.20 33.09
N MET A 153 -8.62 -22.72 32.33
CA MET A 153 -9.85 -22.18 32.90
C MET A 153 -11.08 -23.10 32.73
N GLY A 154 -10.99 -24.14 31.90
CA GLY A 154 -12.07 -25.10 31.69
C GLY A 154 -13.41 -24.43 31.32
N TRP A 155 -14.50 -24.77 32.09
CA TRP A 155 -15.82 -24.23 31.82
C TRP A 155 -15.91 -22.69 31.93
N MET A 156 -14.98 -22.04 32.62
CA MET A 156 -14.95 -20.57 32.76
C MET A 156 -14.57 -19.88 31.46
N ALA A 157 -13.87 -20.56 30.53
CA ALA A 157 -13.56 -20.02 29.21
C ALA A 157 -14.81 -19.57 28.43
N ASN A 158 -15.97 -20.20 28.69
CA ASN A 158 -17.25 -19.81 28.06
C ASN A 158 -17.79 -18.44 28.53
N TYR A 159 -17.19 -17.82 29.53
CA TYR A 159 -17.60 -16.51 30.07
C TYR A 159 -16.64 -15.40 29.69
N ILE A 160 -15.63 -15.69 28.85
CA ILE A 160 -14.71 -14.67 28.36
C ILE A 160 -15.40 -13.87 27.28
N ASP A 161 -15.42 -12.55 27.43
CA ASP A 161 -15.91 -11.62 26.42
C ASP A 161 -14.78 -11.26 25.47
N TYR A 162 -14.56 -12.14 24.47
CA TYR A 162 -13.50 -11.96 23.47
C TYR A 162 -13.70 -10.69 22.64
N GLU A 163 -14.94 -10.32 22.33
CA GLU A 163 -15.24 -9.09 21.58
C GLU A 163 -14.81 -7.84 22.35
N ALA A 164 -15.06 -7.82 23.67
CA ALA A 164 -14.60 -6.71 24.50
C ALA A 164 -13.06 -6.64 24.54
N ILE A 165 -12.38 -7.79 24.63
CA ILE A 165 -10.91 -7.85 24.68
C ILE A 165 -10.31 -7.31 23.37
N GLY A 166 -10.78 -7.79 22.19
CA GLY A 166 -10.28 -7.33 20.90
C GLY A 166 -10.53 -5.84 20.67
N ARG A 167 -11.74 -5.38 20.99
CA ARG A 167 -12.07 -3.96 20.91
C ARG A 167 -11.17 -3.09 21.81
N ASP A 168 -10.96 -3.51 23.06
CA ASP A 168 -10.18 -2.73 24.01
C ASP A 168 -8.69 -2.72 23.62
N HIS A 169 -8.16 -3.83 23.07
CA HIS A 169 -6.83 -3.88 22.47
C HIS A 169 -6.71 -2.89 21.30
N GLY A 170 -7.71 -2.85 20.39
CA GLY A 170 -7.72 -1.93 19.26
C GLY A 170 -7.72 -0.44 19.64
N TYR A 171 -8.12 -0.10 20.88
CA TYR A 171 -7.98 1.27 21.39
C TYR A 171 -6.60 1.58 21.98
N GLU A 172 -5.82 0.56 22.34
CA GLU A 172 -4.53 0.72 22.99
C GLU A 172 -3.35 0.73 22.00
N VAL A 173 -3.55 0.15 20.81
CA VAL A 173 -2.51 0.00 19.77
C VAL A 173 -2.86 0.76 18.50
N ASN A 174 -1.85 1.09 17.70
CA ASN A 174 -2.06 1.64 16.35
C ASN A 174 -2.25 0.48 15.37
N GLY A 175 -3.48 0.10 15.10
CA GLY A 175 -3.79 -1.00 14.21
C GLY A 175 -5.19 -0.88 13.60
N THR A 176 -5.44 -1.69 12.58
CA THR A 176 -6.73 -1.75 11.87
C THR A 176 -7.01 -3.15 11.31
N PHE A 177 -8.28 -3.44 11.02
CA PHE A 177 -8.68 -4.61 10.26
C PHE A 177 -8.47 -4.34 8.78
N THR A 178 -7.79 -5.26 8.11
CA THR A 178 -7.44 -5.21 6.69
C THR A 178 -7.85 -6.51 6.00
N ASP A 179 -7.67 -6.60 4.71
CA ASP A 179 -7.95 -7.83 3.94
C ASP A 179 -7.06 -9.03 4.33
N ILE A 180 -5.90 -8.79 4.96
CA ILE A 180 -5.02 -9.84 5.45
C ILE A 180 -5.20 -10.17 6.95
N GLY A 181 -6.18 -9.55 7.61
CA GLY A 181 -6.47 -9.69 9.03
C GLY A 181 -6.22 -8.41 9.82
N TRP A 182 -6.05 -8.52 11.14
CA TRP A 182 -5.66 -7.39 11.98
C TRP A 182 -4.17 -7.09 11.81
N VAL A 183 -3.85 -5.85 11.49
CA VAL A 183 -2.47 -5.36 11.40
C VAL A 183 -2.26 -4.26 12.43
N GLU A 184 -1.18 -4.36 13.20
CA GLU A 184 -0.77 -3.34 14.16
C GLU A 184 0.68 -2.94 13.97
N LEU A 185 0.96 -1.65 14.19
CA LEU A 185 2.30 -1.07 14.13
C LEU A 185 2.94 -1.08 15.51
N THR A 186 4.21 -1.49 15.57
CA THR A 186 4.99 -1.59 16.83
C THR A 186 5.98 -0.43 16.99
N VAL A 187 5.64 0.74 16.46
CA VAL A 187 6.46 1.97 16.46
C VAL A 187 6.05 2.94 17.55
#